data_a52d2dc3515361d5d6d0d861719d9e45
#
_entry.id   a52d2dc3515361d5d6d0d861719d9e45
#
_cell.length_a   1.000
_cell.length_b   1.000
_cell.length_c   1.000
_cell.angle_alpha   90.00
_cell.angle_beta   90.00
_cell.angle_gamma   90.00
#
_symmetry.space_group_name_H-M   'P 1'
#
loop_
_entity.id
_entity.type
_entity.pdbx_description
1 polymer ?
#
loop_
_entity_poly.entity_id
_entity_poly.type
_entity_poly.pdbx_seq_one_letter_code
_entity_poly.pdbx_strand_id
1 'polypeptide(L)'
;MDARCRVVTPFDMIANQFAEQGRDVRHGSCGMGIFETITRYNDGDDDDDGIITRKIGNLYGLGNSVLYKYISDVQRYYEHKKGIRFDSIPGLDIEGLKRHWVDDFNDMIDNVSSIVYDWRVKSLLNHYDVIIFEGGQGLALDMDNMADFPHLTPSNTGCKKMIPWLIDALGNDVAVDMYYVTRTYLTRHGNGPLSHEGKFLDEMVIEPDMTNQPNPWQGTMRQAGFSNDTFNEMIARIAEDMNHTHDMNNANCSLVVTHLNEVKGGFCLLTNFDMFDNIFYTDTKDCTSLF
;
A
#
# COMPACT_ATOMS: atom_id res chain seq x y z
N MET A 1 -9.01 -12.78 8.07
CA MET A 1 -9.21 -11.71 7.05
C MET A 1 -10.39 -10.85 7.46
N ASP A 2 -10.32 -9.53 7.32
CA ASP A 2 -11.43 -8.61 7.64
C ASP A 2 -12.55 -8.70 6.59
N ALA A 3 -13.79 -8.82 7.05
CA ALA A 3 -14.96 -8.93 6.18
C ALA A 3 -15.18 -7.69 5.28
N ARG A 4 -14.60 -6.56 5.66
CA ARG A 4 -14.68 -5.29 4.91
C ARG A 4 -13.67 -5.17 3.78
N CYS A 5 -12.75 -6.13 3.63
CA CYS A 5 -11.77 -6.12 2.54
C CYS A 5 -12.47 -6.05 1.19
N ARG A 6 -12.00 -5.14 0.34
CA ARG A 6 -12.40 -5.05 -1.06
C ARG A 6 -11.78 -6.19 -1.85
N VAL A 7 -12.44 -6.61 -2.90
CA VAL A 7 -11.99 -7.72 -3.73
C VAL A 7 -11.57 -7.21 -5.10
N VAL A 8 -10.30 -7.36 -5.41
CA VAL A 8 -9.77 -7.09 -6.76
C VAL A 8 -10.19 -8.22 -7.68
N THR A 9 -10.57 -7.86 -8.90
CA THR A 9 -10.93 -8.82 -9.94
C THR A 9 -9.99 -8.70 -11.15
N PRO A 10 -9.91 -9.72 -12.00
CA PRO A 10 -9.15 -9.62 -13.25
C PRO A 10 -9.60 -8.45 -14.14
N PHE A 11 -10.86 -8.06 -14.09
CA PHE A 11 -11.36 -6.93 -14.87
C PHE A 11 -10.85 -5.58 -14.32
N ASP A 12 -10.68 -5.45 -13.00
CA ASP A 12 -10.00 -4.30 -12.39
C ASP A 12 -8.53 -4.21 -12.87
N MET A 13 -7.84 -5.36 -12.92
CA MET A 13 -6.45 -5.43 -13.40
C MET A 13 -6.35 -5.03 -14.88
N ILE A 14 -7.17 -5.62 -15.74
CA ILE A 14 -7.18 -5.30 -17.16
C ILE A 14 -7.53 -3.83 -17.38
N ALA A 15 -8.51 -3.28 -16.66
CA ALA A 15 -8.87 -1.87 -16.75
C ALA A 15 -7.68 -0.95 -16.40
N ASN A 16 -6.93 -1.26 -15.34
CA ASN A 16 -5.72 -0.56 -14.96
C ASN A 16 -4.65 -0.62 -16.07
N GLN A 17 -4.41 -1.81 -16.60
CA GLN A 17 -3.43 -2.02 -17.66
C GLN A 17 -3.79 -1.25 -18.95
N PHE A 18 -5.08 -1.23 -19.32
CA PHE A 18 -5.57 -0.41 -20.42
C PHE A 18 -5.38 1.09 -20.17
N ALA A 19 -5.71 1.55 -18.98
CA ALA A 19 -5.51 2.95 -18.61
C ALA A 19 -4.03 3.35 -18.70
N GLU A 20 -3.11 2.49 -18.21
CA GLU A 20 -1.66 2.74 -18.33
C GLU A 20 -1.17 2.75 -19.77
N GLN A 21 -1.68 1.87 -20.63
CA GLN A 21 -1.31 1.81 -22.04
C GLN A 21 -1.85 2.98 -22.85
N GLY A 22 -3.02 3.48 -22.49
CA GLY A 22 -3.69 4.59 -23.20
C GLY A 22 -3.19 5.98 -22.83
N ARG A 23 -2.29 6.11 -21.85
CA ARG A 23 -1.72 7.41 -21.46
C ARG A 23 -0.48 7.75 -22.27
N ASP A 24 -0.35 9.01 -22.66
CA ASP A 24 0.88 9.52 -23.28
C ASP A 24 2.07 9.41 -22.34
N VAL A 25 1.84 9.69 -21.05
CA VAL A 25 2.79 9.48 -19.97
C VAL A 25 2.16 8.53 -18.94
N ARG A 26 2.74 7.36 -18.80
CA ARG A 26 2.28 6.37 -17.84
C ARG A 26 2.45 6.86 -16.40
N HIS A 27 1.54 6.51 -15.52
CA HIS A 27 1.72 6.75 -14.08
C HIS A 27 2.69 5.74 -13.45
N GLY A 28 2.89 4.58 -14.09
CA GLY A 28 3.73 3.51 -13.60
C GLY A 28 3.09 2.76 -12.44
N SER A 29 1.78 2.50 -12.52
CA SER A 29 1.09 1.64 -11.57
C SER A 29 1.58 0.19 -11.69
N CYS A 30 1.39 -0.61 -10.63
CA CYS A 30 1.82 -2.02 -10.64
C CYS A 30 1.00 -2.93 -11.55
N GLY A 31 -0.04 -2.44 -12.21
CA GLY A 31 -0.90 -3.23 -13.08
C GLY A 31 -1.91 -4.13 -12.36
N MET A 32 -2.01 -4.03 -11.03
CA MET A 32 -2.84 -4.92 -10.20
C MET A 32 -4.28 -4.44 -9.99
N GLY A 33 -4.66 -3.29 -10.55
CA GLY A 33 -6.04 -2.81 -10.53
C GLY A 33 -6.53 -2.27 -9.18
N ILE A 34 -5.62 -1.90 -8.28
CA ILE A 34 -6.00 -1.41 -6.93
C ILE A 34 -6.81 -0.11 -7.03
N PHE A 35 -6.35 0.85 -7.84
CA PHE A 35 -7.05 2.11 -8.03
C PHE A 35 -8.43 1.90 -8.68
N GLU A 36 -8.51 1.06 -9.69
CA GLU A 36 -9.74 0.72 -10.40
C GLU A 36 -10.74 0.03 -9.47
N THR A 37 -10.27 -0.89 -8.61
CA THR A 37 -11.09 -1.51 -7.58
C THR A 37 -11.69 -0.44 -6.66
N ILE A 38 -10.87 0.47 -6.13
CA ILE A 38 -11.36 1.53 -5.22
C ILE A 38 -12.37 2.43 -5.93
N THR A 39 -12.09 2.82 -7.19
CA THR A 39 -12.99 3.62 -8.01
C THR A 39 -14.33 2.91 -8.23
N ARG A 40 -14.30 1.61 -8.58
CA ARG A 40 -15.51 0.81 -8.74
C ARG A 40 -16.35 0.75 -7.47
N TYR A 41 -15.70 0.60 -6.31
CA TYR A 41 -16.41 0.60 -5.03
C TYR A 41 -17.03 1.97 -4.72
N ASN A 42 -16.37 3.07 -5.06
CA ASN A 42 -16.89 4.41 -4.86
C ASN A 42 -18.03 4.74 -5.87
N ASP A 43 -17.89 4.32 -7.14
CA ASP A 43 -18.90 4.52 -8.18
C ASP A 43 -20.17 3.69 -7.91
N GLY A 44 -20.05 2.56 -7.24
CA GLY A 44 -21.14 1.64 -6.99
C GLY A 44 -21.95 1.94 -5.72
N ASP A 45 -21.57 2.95 -4.94
CA ASP A 45 -22.44 3.45 -3.85
C ASP A 45 -23.73 4.07 -4.39
N ASP A 46 -23.75 4.43 -5.69
CA ASP A 46 -24.94 4.90 -6.42
C ASP A 46 -25.76 3.77 -7.08
N ASP A 47 -25.33 2.49 -6.94
CA ASP A 47 -25.97 1.35 -7.59
C ASP A 47 -27.00 0.71 -6.64
N ASP A 48 -28.29 0.77 -6.99
CA ASP A 48 -29.42 0.32 -6.17
C ASP A 48 -29.28 -1.14 -5.66
N ASP A 49 -28.47 -1.98 -6.32
CA ASP A 49 -28.25 -3.38 -5.96
C ASP A 49 -26.95 -3.66 -5.20
N GLY A 50 -26.01 -2.72 -5.13
CA GLY A 50 -24.70 -2.85 -4.43
C GLY A 50 -23.88 -4.10 -4.81
N ILE A 51 -24.20 -4.71 -5.96
CA ILE A 51 -23.61 -6.01 -6.35
C ILE A 51 -22.12 -5.89 -6.62
N ILE A 52 -21.71 -4.85 -7.36
CA ILE A 52 -20.31 -4.65 -7.77
C ILE A 52 -19.42 -4.16 -6.63
N THR A 53 -20.01 -3.72 -5.51
CA THR A 53 -19.30 -3.24 -4.32
C THR A 53 -19.28 -4.26 -3.18
N ARG A 54 -19.63 -5.51 -3.45
CA ARG A 54 -19.59 -6.57 -2.43
C ARG A 54 -18.18 -6.79 -1.92
N LYS A 55 -18.04 -6.67 -0.61
CA LYS A 55 -16.81 -6.95 0.13
C LYS A 55 -16.68 -8.46 0.39
N ILE A 56 -15.50 -8.89 0.83
CA ILE A 56 -15.25 -10.32 1.03
C ILE A 56 -16.26 -10.99 1.97
N GLY A 57 -16.69 -10.29 3.03
CA GLY A 57 -17.71 -10.81 3.95
C GLY A 57 -19.09 -11.02 3.31
N ASN A 58 -19.40 -10.27 2.23
CA ASN A 58 -20.63 -10.43 1.48
C ASN A 58 -20.55 -11.56 0.42
N LEU A 59 -19.34 -11.90 0.00
CA LEU A 59 -19.09 -12.96 -0.99
C LEU A 59 -18.80 -14.31 -0.31
N TYR A 60 -18.35 -14.27 0.95
CA TYR A 60 -18.04 -15.46 1.72
C TYR A 60 -19.26 -16.39 1.87
N GLY A 61 -19.06 -17.65 1.57
CA GLY A 61 -20.11 -18.69 1.68
C GLY A 61 -21.15 -18.66 0.55
N LEU A 62 -20.98 -17.82 -0.47
CA LEU A 62 -21.85 -17.85 -1.64
C LEU A 62 -21.46 -18.98 -2.59
N GLY A 63 -22.45 -19.59 -3.23
CA GLY A 63 -22.22 -20.62 -4.24
C GLY A 63 -21.64 -20.05 -5.55
N ASN A 64 -20.96 -20.92 -6.32
CA ASN A 64 -20.25 -20.58 -7.56
C ASN A 64 -21.09 -19.78 -8.57
N SER A 65 -22.39 -20.09 -8.69
CA SER A 65 -23.28 -19.36 -9.60
C SER A 65 -23.45 -17.88 -9.22
N VAL A 66 -23.44 -17.57 -7.92
CA VAL A 66 -23.54 -16.19 -7.41
C VAL A 66 -22.21 -15.47 -7.57
N LEU A 67 -21.09 -16.15 -7.30
CA LEU A 67 -19.74 -15.61 -7.55
C LEU A 67 -19.53 -15.33 -9.03
N TYR A 68 -19.97 -16.25 -9.90
CA TYR A 68 -19.90 -16.07 -11.34
C TYR A 68 -20.77 -14.89 -11.83
N LYS A 69 -21.94 -14.70 -11.23
CA LYS A 69 -22.77 -13.52 -11.51
C LYS A 69 -22.05 -12.24 -11.06
N TYR A 70 -21.47 -12.22 -9.87
CA TYR A 70 -20.72 -11.06 -9.36
C TYR A 70 -19.59 -10.66 -10.32
N ILE A 71 -18.72 -11.60 -10.71
CA ILE A 71 -17.61 -11.29 -11.62
C ILE A 71 -18.11 -10.85 -13.01
N SER A 72 -19.27 -11.35 -13.46
CA SER A 72 -19.90 -10.91 -14.71
C SER A 72 -20.50 -9.50 -14.60
N ASP A 73 -21.00 -9.12 -13.43
CA ASP A 73 -21.50 -7.77 -13.17
C ASP A 73 -20.33 -6.77 -13.14
N VAL A 74 -19.19 -7.13 -12.57
CA VAL A 74 -17.96 -6.31 -12.61
C VAL A 74 -17.47 -6.14 -14.06
N GLN A 75 -17.49 -7.18 -14.90
CA GLN A 75 -17.19 -7.03 -16.32
C GLN A 75 -18.07 -5.99 -16.97
N ARG A 76 -19.41 -6.10 -16.81
CA ARG A 76 -20.39 -5.18 -17.39
C ARG A 76 -20.20 -3.76 -16.91
N TYR A 77 -19.85 -3.55 -15.64
CA TYR A 77 -19.51 -2.22 -15.13
C TYR A 77 -18.40 -1.57 -15.98
N TYR A 78 -17.31 -2.27 -16.25
CA TYR A 78 -16.21 -1.72 -17.06
C TYR A 78 -16.59 -1.52 -18.53
N GLU A 79 -17.40 -2.39 -19.10
CA GLU A 79 -17.91 -2.25 -20.47
C GLU A 79 -18.80 -1.00 -20.60
N HIS A 80 -19.73 -0.80 -19.69
CA HIS A 80 -20.69 0.31 -19.75
C HIS A 80 -20.16 1.64 -19.23
N LYS A 81 -19.48 1.65 -18.09
CA LYS A 81 -18.98 2.88 -17.45
C LYS A 81 -17.66 3.37 -18.02
N LYS A 82 -16.77 2.45 -18.40
CA LYS A 82 -15.40 2.80 -18.87
C LYS A 82 -15.19 2.53 -20.35
N GLY A 83 -16.16 1.95 -21.07
CA GLY A 83 -16.10 1.69 -22.50
C GLY A 83 -15.07 0.62 -22.91
N ILE A 84 -14.63 -0.23 -21.96
CA ILE A 84 -13.63 -1.26 -22.24
C ILE A 84 -14.30 -2.40 -23.01
N ARG A 85 -13.72 -2.76 -24.17
CA ARG A 85 -14.17 -3.86 -25.02
C ARG A 85 -13.33 -5.11 -24.77
N PHE A 86 -13.65 -5.89 -23.73
CA PHE A 86 -12.90 -7.11 -23.39
C PHE A 86 -12.94 -8.15 -24.53
N ASP A 87 -14.04 -8.23 -25.27
CA ASP A 87 -14.20 -9.10 -26.44
C ASP A 87 -13.25 -8.76 -27.61
N SER A 88 -12.73 -7.56 -27.63
CA SER A 88 -11.77 -7.09 -28.65
C SER A 88 -10.30 -7.36 -28.29
N ILE A 89 -10.02 -7.88 -27.10
CA ILE A 89 -8.64 -8.18 -26.67
C ILE A 89 -8.19 -9.51 -27.26
N PRO A 90 -7.16 -9.52 -28.11
CA PRO A 90 -6.71 -10.75 -28.76
C PRO A 90 -6.27 -11.81 -27.74
N GLY A 91 -6.84 -13.02 -27.83
CA GLY A 91 -6.46 -14.14 -27.00
C GLY A 91 -7.02 -14.12 -25.57
N LEU A 92 -7.87 -13.17 -25.21
CA LEU A 92 -8.53 -13.15 -23.91
C LEU A 92 -9.72 -14.13 -23.89
N ASP A 93 -9.60 -15.20 -23.09
CA ASP A 93 -10.74 -16.09 -22.77
C ASP A 93 -11.51 -15.53 -21.56
N ILE A 94 -12.52 -14.70 -21.85
CA ILE A 94 -13.33 -14.03 -20.81
C ILE A 94 -14.02 -15.06 -19.91
N GLU A 95 -14.58 -16.11 -20.49
CA GLU A 95 -15.31 -17.11 -19.72
C GLU A 95 -14.36 -18.00 -18.90
N GLY A 96 -13.17 -18.30 -19.44
CA GLY A 96 -12.10 -18.95 -18.68
C GLY A 96 -11.63 -18.09 -17.51
N LEU A 97 -11.43 -16.79 -17.75
CA LEU A 97 -11.00 -15.85 -16.72
C LEU A 97 -11.99 -15.77 -15.55
N LYS A 98 -13.30 -15.76 -15.83
CA LYS A 98 -14.33 -15.78 -14.79
C LYS A 98 -14.32 -17.08 -13.98
N ARG A 99 -14.20 -18.22 -14.66
CA ARG A 99 -14.11 -19.53 -13.98
C ARG A 99 -12.90 -19.59 -13.07
N HIS A 100 -11.72 -19.24 -13.57
CA HIS A 100 -10.50 -19.21 -12.77
C HIS A 100 -10.63 -18.29 -11.56
N TRP A 101 -11.21 -17.09 -11.72
CA TRP A 101 -11.41 -16.20 -10.58
C TRP A 101 -12.33 -16.82 -9.51
N VAL A 102 -13.38 -17.53 -9.90
CA VAL A 102 -14.28 -18.23 -8.94
C VAL A 102 -13.53 -19.34 -8.22
N ASP A 103 -12.72 -20.11 -8.94
CA ASP A 103 -11.92 -21.19 -8.37
C ASP A 103 -10.87 -20.64 -7.40
N ASP A 104 -10.10 -19.63 -7.81
CA ASP A 104 -9.10 -18.93 -6.96
C ASP A 104 -9.74 -18.30 -5.72
N PHE A 105 -10.94 -17.72 -5.86
CA PHE A 105 -11.67 -17.16 -4.72
C PHE A 105 -12.05 -18.25 -3.70
N ASN A 106 -12.55 -19.39 -4.17
CA ASN A 106 -12.87 -20.51 -3.29
C ASN A 106 -11.60 -21.06 -2.62
N ASP A 107 -10.54 -21.29 -3.39
CA ASP A 107 -9.25 -21.74 -2.84
C ASP A 107 -8.69 -20.78 -1.79
N MET A 108 -8.80 -19.47 -2.03
CA MET A 108 -8.42 -18.46 -1.05
C MET A 108 -9.26 -18.58 0.23
N ILE A 109 -10.58 -18.72 0.10
CA ILE A 109 -11.50 -18.83 1.24
C ILE A 109 -11.23 -20.11 2.05
N ASP A 110 -10.98 -21.23 1.38
CA ASP A 110 -10.70 -22.52 2.02
C ASP A 110 -9.38 -22.48 2.82
N ASN A 111 -8.42 -21.63 2.40
CA ASN A 111 -7.14 -21.44 3.08
C ASN A 111 -7.17 -20.34 4.17
N VAL A 112 -8.26 -19.58 4.28
CA VAL A 112 -8.41 -18.54 5.32
C VAL A 112 -9.05 -19.14 6.57
N SER A 113 -8.35 -19.07 7.69
CA SER A 113 -8.82 -19.63 8.96
C SER A 113 -10.14 -19.03 9.46
N SER A 114 -10.38 -17.74 9.19
CA SER A 114 -11.66 -17.09 9.52
C SER A 114 -11.85 -15.76 8.79
N ILE A 115 -13.11 -15.41 8.52
CA ILE A 115 -13.53 -14.05 8.15
C ILE A 115 -13.96 -13.35 9.44
N VAL A 116 -13.34 -12.21 9.72
CA VAL A 116 -13.58 -11.42 10.95
C VAL A 116 -14.45 -10.22 10.58
N TYR A 117 -15.63 -10.17 11.17
CA TYR A 117 -16.56 -9.05 11.03
C TYR A 117 -16.25 -7.96 12.06
N ASP A 118 -16.60 -6.70 11.74
CA ASP A 118 -16.26 -5.52 12.54
C ASP A 118 -16.60 -5.66 14.03
N TRP A 119 -17.77 -6.20 14.35
CA TRP A 119 -18.21 -6.42 15.73
C TRP A 119 -17.31 -7.40 16.52
N ARG A 120 -16.56 -8.27 15.83
CA ARG A 120 -15.61 -9.20 16.47
C ARG A 120 -14.20 -8.63 16.55
N VAL A 121 -13.83 -7.63 15.77
CA VAL A 121 -12.46 -7.11 15.73
C VAL A 121 -12.06 -6.55 17.09
N LYS A 122 -12.89 -5.72 17.70
CA LYS A 122 -12.65 -5.17 19.05
C LYS A 122 -12.44 -6.28 20.09
N SER A 123 -13.31 -7.31 20.08
CA SER A 123 -13.17 -8.45 20.98
C SER A 123 -11.89 -9.25 20.71
N LEU A 124 -11.49 -9.38 19.45
CA LEU A 124 -10.27 -10.10 19.06
C LEU A 124 -9.03 -9.36 19.57
N LEU A 125 -8.97 -8.04 19.40
CA LEU A 125 -7.82 -7.23 19.85
C LEU A 125 -7.56 -7.36 21.34
N ASN A 126 -8.62 -7.44 22.16
CA ASN A 126 -8.51 -7.61 23.62
C ASN A 126 -7.94 -8.96 24.07
N HIS A 127 -7.68 -9.89 23.14
CA HIS A 127 -7.08 -11.20 23.48
C HIS A 127 -5.55 -11.22 23.33
N TYR A 128 -4.96 -10.13 22.83
CA TYR A 128 -3.53 -10.05 22.56
C TYR A 128 -2.87 -8.96 23.41
N ASP A 129 -1.73 -9.27 23.99
CA ASP A 129 -0.91 -8.31 24.73
C ASP A 129 -0.18 -7.34 23.79
N VAL A 130 0.12 -7.78 22.56
CA VAL A 130 0.80 -6.99 21.51
C VAL A 130 0.08 -7.18 20.19
N ILE A 131 -0.18 -6.07 19.51
CA ILE A 131 -0.79 -6.04 18.17
C ILE A 131 0.14 -5.25 17.26
N ILE A 132 0.49 -5.84 16.13
CA ILE A 132 1.37 -5.22 15.14
C ILE A 132 0.53 -4.85 13.90
N PHE A 133 0.60 -3.57 13.50
CA PHE A 133 0.06 -3.07 12.26
C PHE A 133 1.22 -2.79 11.30
N GLU A 134 1.19 -3.42 10.13
CA GLU A 134 2.20 -3.21 9.09
C GLU A 134 1.60 -2.43 7.94
N GLY A 135 2.17 -1.24 7.66
CA GLY A 135 1.85 -0.45 6.48
C GLY A 135 2.75 -0.84 5.31
N GLY A 136 2.15 -1.15 4.16
CA GLY A 136 2.90 -1.57 2.97
C GLY A 136 3.40 -0.42 2.08
N GLN A 137 3.07 0.84 2.40
CA GLN A 137 3.37 2.01 1.56
C GLN A 137 3.98 3.13 2.39
N GLY A 138 4.92 3.88 1.80
CA GLY A 138 5.56 5.01 2.47
C GLY A 138 4.67 6.24 2.57
N LEU A 139 4.93 7.12 3.55
CA LEU A 139 4.17 8.37 3.79
C LEU A 139 4.11 9.29 2.56
N ALA A 140 5.16 9.33 1.74
CA ALA A 140 5.19 10.13 0.52
C ALA A 140 4.14 9.71 -0.53
N LEU A 141 3.61 8.48 -0.42
CA LEU A 141 2.57 7.97 -1.31
C LEU A 141 1.14 8.17 -0.78
N ASP A 142 0.98 8.81 0.37
CA ASP A 142 -0.33 9.04 0.98
C ASP A 142 -1.28 9.79 0.03
N MET A 143 -2.55 9.36 0.00
CA MET A 143 -3.57 9.94 -0.89
C MET A 143 -3.80 11.43 -0.66
N ASP A 144 -3.50 11.95 0.53
CA ASP A 144 -3.68 13.35 0.89
C ASP A 144 -2.47 14.22 0.46
N ASN A 145 -1.38 13.61 -0.01
CA ASN A 145 -0.21 14.31 -0.56
C ASN A 145 -0.46 14.80 -1.99
N MET A 146 -1.41 15.71 -2.15
CA MET A 146 -1.87 16.19 -3.45
C MET A 146 -0.80 16.84 -4.33
N ALA A 147 0.34 17.25 -3.75
CA ALA A 147 1.47 17.80 -4.51
C ALA A 147 2.07 16.80 -5.50
N ASP A 148 2.02 15.50 -5.18
CA ASP A 148 2.56 14.43 -6.00
C ASP A 148 1.49 13.71 -6.86
N PHE A 149 0.24 14.23 -6.85
CA PHE A 149 -0.82 13.66 -7.71
C PHE A 149 -0.41 13.69 -9.19
N PRO A 150 -0.65 12.65 -9.98
CA PRO A 150 -1.42 11.43 -9.71
C PRO A 150 -0.60 10.22 -9.18
N HIS A 151 0.62 10.44 -8.76
CA HIS A 151 1.58 9.39 -8.41
C HIS A 151 1.48 8.99 -6.92
N LEU A 152 0.27 8.75 -6.45
CA LEU A 152 -0.07 8.39 -5.07
C LEU A 152 -0.74 7.03 -4.99
N THR A 153 -0.76 6.44 -3.79
CA THR A 153 -1.66 5.31 -3.53
C THR A 153 -3.04 5.82 -3.11
N PRO A 154 -4.15 5.18 -3.52
CA PRO A 154 -5.49 5.65 -3.19
C PRO A 154 -5.91 5.25 -1.76
N SER A 155 -5.02 5.45 -0.80
CA SER A 155 -5.22 5.15 0.63
C SER A 155 -4.30 6.03 1.50
N ASN A 156 -4.68 6.21 2.77
CA ASN A 156 -3.77 6.78 3.75
C ASN A 156 -2.74 5.72 4.15
N THR A 157 -1.48 6.13 4.26
CA THR A 157 -0.33 5.24 4.45
C THR A 157 0.25 5.29 5.86
N GLY A 158 -0.02 6.36 6.61
CA GLY A 158 0.41 6.54 7.99
C GLY A 158 -0.64 6.12 9.02
N CYS A 159 -0.56 6.70 10.20
CA CYS A 159 -1.41 6.37 11.34
C CYS A 159 -2.78 7.10 11.36
N LYS A 160 -3.01 8.05 10.47
CA LYS A 160 -4.20 8.92 10.40
C LYS A 160 -5.55 8.21 10.56
N LYS A 161 -5.70 7.06 9.93
CA LYS A 161 -6.93 6.25 10.01
C LYS A 161 -6.89 5.22 11.13
N MET A 162 -5.71 4.73 11.46
CA MET A 162 -5.52 3.67 12.43
C MET A 162 -5.70 4.17 13.86
N ILE A 163 -5.15 5.33 14.21
CA ILE A 163 -5.22 5.86 15.58
C ILE A 163 -6.65 6.14 16.03
N PRO A 164 -7.50 6.87 15.30
CA PRO A 164 -8.89 7.07 15.71
C PRO A 164 -9.65 5.76 15.86
N TRP A 165 -9.37 4.77 14.99
CA TRP A 165 -9.97 3.45 15.10
C TRP A 165 -9.49 2.67 16.33
N LEU A 166 -8.19 2.76 16.69
CA LEU A 166 -7.65 2.16 17.92
C LEU A 166 -8.27 2.77 19.17
N ILE A 167 -8.37 4.10 19.24
CA ILE A 167 -9.01 4.82 20.36
C ILE A 167 -10.46 4.36 20.52
N ASP A 168 -11.20 4.27 19.42
CA ASP A 168 -12.60 3.76 19.45
C ASP A 168 -12.68 2.29 19.87
N ALA A 169 -11.69 1.48 19.48
CA ALA A 169 -11.69 0.05 19.80
C ALA A 169 -11.24 -0.29 21.23
N LEU A 170 -10.20 0.39 21.74
CA LEU A 170 -9.45 0.01 22.93
C LEU A 170 -9.31 1.14 23.95
N GLY A 171 -9.69 2.37 23.60
CA GLY A 171 -9.47 3.55 24.41
C GLY A 171 -8.11 4.21 24.16
N ASN A 172 -7.88 5.36 24.77
CA ASN A 172 -6.67 6.17 24.58
C ASN A 172 -5.52 5.85 25.55
N ASP A 173 -5.72 4.91 26.46
CA ASP A 173 -4.70 4.45 27.42
C ASP A 173 -3.79 3.34 26.85
N VAL A 174 -4.09 2.85 25.65
CA VAL A 174 -3.24 1.88 24.95
C VAL A 174 -1.91 2.54 24.58
N ALA A 175 -0.80 1.88 24.91
CA ALA A 175 0.51 2.31 24.47
C ALA A 175 0.68 2.01 22.97
N VAL A 176 1.16 3.00 22.22
CA VAL A 176 1.43 2.89 20.78
C VAL A 176 2.87 3.22 20.48
N ASP A 177 3.61 2.25 19.96
CA ASP A 177 4.97 2.43 19.45
C ASP A 177 4.92 2.51 17.92
N MET A 178 5.27 3.65 17.35
CA MET A 178 5.31 3.85 15.90
C MET A 178 6.73 3.76 15.38
N TYR A 179 6.93 2.89 14.41
CA TYR A 179 8.20 2.65 13.75
C TYR A 179 8.13 3.14 12.30
N TYR A 180 8.78 4.25 12.01
CA TYR A 180 8.93 4.74 10.64
C TYR A 180 10.18 4.14 10.03
N VAL A 181 9.98 3.32 8.99
CA VAL A 181 11.06 2.55 8.38
C VAL A 181 11.52 3.23 7.10
N THR A 182 12.82 3.46 7.00
CA THR A 182 13.47 3.94 5.78
C THR A 182 14.65 3.05 5.41
N ARG A 183 15.09 3.14 4.17
CA ARG A 183 16.40 2.62 3.76
C ARG A 183 17.47 3.70 4.00
N THR A 184 18.73 3.35 3.78
CA THR A 184 19.86 4.30 3.73
C THR A 184 19.80 5.21 2.50
N TYR A 185 18.87 4.96 1.58
CA TYR A 185 18.63 5.70 0.34
C TYR A 185 17.12 5.74 0.03
N LEU A 186 16.73 6.71 -0.76
CA LEU A 186 15.35 6.83 -1.22
C LEU A 186 15.06 5.81 -2.32
N THR A 187 13.85 5.26 -2.31
CA THR A 187 13.36 4.36 -3.36
C THR A 187 11.99 4.78 -3.84
N ARG A 188 11.72 4.56 -5.13
CA ARG A 188 10.40 4.75 -5.69
C ARG A 188 10.14 3.78 -6.84
N HIS A 189 8.97 3.16 -6.82
CA HIS A 189 8.39 2.49 -7.97
C HIS A 189 7.48 3.45 -8.74
N GLY A 190 7.40 3.25 -10.07
CA GLY A 190 6.55 4.07 -10.95
C GLY A 190 7.14 5.45 -11.26
N ASN A 191 6.35 6.28 -11.97
CA ASN A 191 6.84 7.50 -12.62
C ASN A 191 6.72 8.77 -11.76
N GLY A 192 6.36 8.69 -10.50
CA GLY A 192 6.26 9.87 -9.64
C GLY A 192 7.60 10.57 -9.40
N PRO A 193 7.59 11.77 -8.82
CA PRO A 193 8.81 12.52 -8.55
C PRO A 193 9.73 11.77 -7.59
N LEU A 194 11.02 11.81 -7.85
CA LEU A 194 12.07 11.32 -6.98
C LEU A 194 13.22 12.33 -7.04
N SER A 195 13.35 13.14 -6.00
CA SER A 195 14.38 14.16 -5.92
C SER A 195 15.75 13.52 -5.95
N HIS A 196 16.67 14.11 -6.71
CA HIS A 196 18.05 13.66 -6.85
C HIS A 196 18.22 12.23 -7.40
N GLU A 197 17.24 11.74 -8.19
CA GLU A 197 17.29 10.40 -8.79
C GLU A 197 18.64 10.12 -9.47
N GLY A 198 19.22 8.96 -9.16
CA GLY A 198 20.53 8.54 -9.65
C GLY A 198 21.71 9.35 -9.14
N LYS A 199 21.49 10.32 -8.25
CA LYS A 199 22.57 11.07 -7.59
C LYS A 199 22.78 10.52 -6.19
N PHE A 200 24.01 10.14 -5.93
CA PHE A 200 24.47 9.65 -4.63
C PHE A 200 25.64 10.51 -4.18
N LEU A 201 26.00 10.43 -2.91
CA LEU A 201 27.27 10.99 -2.46
C LEU A 201 28.40 10.32 -3.24
N ASP A 202 29.46 11.06 -3.55
CA ASP A 202 30.55 10.63 -4.45
C ASP A 202 31.18 9.27 -4.08
N GLU A 203 31.05 8.85 -2.83
CA GLU A 203 31.59 7.57 -2.32
C GLU A 203 30.51 6.50 -2.09
N MET A 204 29.24 6.83 -2.31
CA MET A 204 28.12 5.94 -2.03
C MET A 204 27.83 5.03 -3.24
N VAL A 205 27.99 3.74 -3.04
CA VAL A 205 27.62 2.72 -4.03
C VAL A 205 26.50 1.87 -3.45
N ILE A 206 25.38 1.79 -4.17
CA ILE A 206 24.24 0.94 -3.80
C ILE A 206 24.37 -0.38 -4.56
N GLU A 207 24.36 -1.48 -3.82
CA GLU A 207 24.33 -2.82 -4.42
C GLU A 207 22.96 -3.07 -5.07
N PRO A 208 22.89 -3.85 -6.16
CA PRO A 208 21.61 -4.17 -6.81
C PRO A 208 20.64 -4.87 -5.86
N ASP A 209 19.41 -4.35 -5.77
CA ASP A 209 18.34 -4.99 -5.03
C ASP A 209 17.81 -6.21 -5.83
N MET A 210 18.15 -7.41 -5.35
CA MET A 210 17.78 -8.67 -5.99
C MET A 210 16.32 -9.06 -5.72
N THR A 211 15.63 -8.39 -4.80
CA THR A 211 14.26 -8.70 -4.41
C THR A 211 13.22 -7.93 -5.22
N ASN A 212 13.53 -6.71 -5.64
CA ASN A 212 12.65 -5.84 -6.42
C ASN A 212 12.88 -5.99 -7.92
N GLN A 213 12.40 -7.09 -8.47
CA GLN A 213 12.53 -7.36 -9.91
C GLN A 213 11.68 -6.42 -10.75
N PRO A 214 12.16 -6.02 -11.95
CA PRO A 214 11.39 -5.21 -12.88
C PRO A 214 10.08 -5.90 -13.27
N ASN A 215 9.00 -5.12 -13.40
CA ASN A 215 7.76 -5.62 -13.97
C ASN A 215 7.34 -4.77 -15.19
N PRO A 216 6.51 -5.33 -16.12
CA PRO A 216 6.15 -4.65 -17.37
C PRO A 216 5.37 -3.34 -17.19
N TRP A 217 4.73 -3.15 -16.03
CA TRP A 217 3.84 -2.02 -15.75
C TRP A 217 4.54 -0.90 -15.01
N GLN A 218 5.32 -1.24 -14.01
CA GLN A 218 5.97 -0.31 -13.10
C GLN A 218 7.45 -0.05 -13.41
N GLY A 219 8.05 -0.94 -14.21
CA GLY A 219 9.47 -0.88 -14.54
C GLY A 219 10.38 -1.33 -13.40
N THR A 220 11.55 -0.75 -13.34
CA THR A 220 12.55 -0.98 -12.28
C THR A 220 12.31 -0.05 -11.09
N MET A 221 12.70 -0.50 -9.90
CA MET A 221 12.77 0.36 -8.74
C MET A 221 13.83 1.46 -8.98
N ARG A 222 13.43 2.71 -8.76
CA ARG A 222 14.26 3.90 -8.89
C ARG A 222 14.87 4.23 -7.55
N GLN A 223 16.06 4.80 -7.52
CA GLN A 223 16.84 5.06 -6.32
C GLN A 223 17.43 6.47 -6.35
N ALA A 224 17.58 7.07 -5.15
CA ALA A 224 18.25 8.36 -4.97
C ALA A 224 18.93 8.40 -3.60
N GLY A 225 20.05 9.12 -3.49
CA GLY A 225 20.65 9.43 -2.21
C GLY A 225 19.80 10.43 -1.41
N PHE A 226 19.90 10.43 -0.11
CA PHE A 226 19.37 11.48 0.72
C PHE A 226 20.16 12.78 0.52
N SER A 227 19.45 13.89 0.44
CA SER A 227 19.98 15.25 0.66
C SER A 227 19.39 15.78 1.95
N ASN A 228 19.95 16.90 2.46
CA ASN A 228 19.36 17.58 3.61
C ASN A 228 17.88 17.92 3.41
N ASP A 229 17.52 18.35 2.20
CA ASP A 229 16.14 18.75 1.90
C ASP A 229 15.20 17.54 1.91
N THR A 230 15.58 16.43 1.25
CA THR A 230 14.75 15.22 1.21
C THR A 230 14.64 14.53 2.57
N PHE A 231 15.68 14.64 3.38
CA PHE A 231 15.62 14.11 4.74
C PHE A 231 14.71 14.99 5.62
N ASN A 232 14.86 16.31 5.58
CA ASN A 232 13.99 17.23 6.32
C ASN A 232 12.52 17.09 5.88
N GLU A 233 12.26 16.86 4.60
CA GLU A 233 10.92 16.57 4.10
C GLU A 233 10.37 15.25 4.70
N MET A 234 11.16 14.20 4.79
CA MET A 234 10.77 12.95 5.45
C MET A 234 10.43 13.21 6.93
N ILE A 235 11.25 13.95 7.65
CA ILE A 235 11.01 14.30 9.05
C ILE A 235 9.73 15.11 9.21
N ALA A 236 9.49 16.07 8.32
CA ALA A 236 8.27 16.88 8.37
C ALA A 236 7.01 16.02 8.17
N ARG A 237 7.04 15.05 7.22
CA ARG A 237 5.93 14.11 7.00
C ARG A 237 5.69 13.21 8.22
N ILE A 238 6.75 12.74 8.88
CA ILE A 238 6.64 11.96 10.11
C ILE A 238 6.00 12.81 11.22
N ALA A 239 6.47 14.05 11.41
CA ALA A 239 5.91 14.96 12.40
C ALA A 239 4.42 15.26 12.15
N GLU A 240 4.03 15.43 10.89
CA GLU A 240 2.64 15.63 10.49
C GLU A 240 1.78 14.38 10.81
N ASP A 241 2.27 13.19 10.49
CA ASP A 241 1.57 11.94 10.79
C ASP A 241 1.43 11.72 12.31
N MET A 242 2.49 12.02 13.07
CA MET A 242 2.48 11.98 14.54
C MET A 242 1.45 12.90 15.19
N ASN A 243 1.04 13.99 14.54
CA ASN A 243 -0.02 14.85 15.07
C ASN A 243 -1.36 14.10 15.25
N HIS A 244 -1.57 12.99 14.55
CA HIS A 244 -2.76 12.16 14.72
C HIS A 244 -2.77 11.34 16.03
N THR A 245 -1.67 11.33 16.76
CA THR A 245 -1.56 10.63 18.06
C THR A 245 -1.83 11.54 19.26
N HIS A 246 -2.19 12.81 19.05
CA HIS A 246 -2.36 13.79 20.13
C HIS A 246 -3.39 13.38 21.20
N ASP A 247 -4.36 12.55 20.86
CA ASP A 247 -5.37 12.02 21.79
C ASP A 247 -4.91 10.73 22.54
N MET A 248 -3.72 10.19 22.20
CA MET A 248 -3.15 9.05 22.89
C MET A 248 -2.37 9.49 24.12
N ASN A 249 -2.59 8.78 25.26
CA ASN A 249 -1.86 9.08 26.48
C ASN A 249 -0.40 8.60 26.47
N ASN A 250 -0.10 7.62 25.61
CA ASN A 250 1.22 7.02 25.53
C ASN A 250 1.54 6.61 24.08
N ALA A 251 2.18 7.51 23.33
CA ALA A 251 2.63 7.27 21.97
C ALA A 251 4.12 7.59 21.83
N ASN A 252 4.88 6.63 21.34
CA ASN A 252 6.31 6.75 21.08
C ASN A 252 6.58 6.73 19.58
N CYS A 253 7.64 7.41 19.14
CA CYS A 253 8.07 7.46 17.75
C CYS A 253 9.51 6.99 17.60
N SER A 254 9.76 6.07 16.67
CA SER A 254 11.09 5.55 16.38
C SER A 254 11.37 5.56 14.88
N LEU A 255 12.60 5.89 14.52
CA LEU A 255 13.11 5.75 13.16
C LEU A 255 13.90 4.45 13.04
N VAL A 256 13.56 3.65 12.02
CA VAL A 256 14.28 2.42 11.70
C VAL A 256 14.97 2.58 10.35
N VAL A 257 16.30 2.44 10.34
CA VAL A 257 17.09 2.51 9.11
C VAL A 257 17.52 1.09 8.71
N THR A 258 17.19 0.72 7.47
CA THR A 258 17.45 -0.60 6.91
C THR A 258 18.43 -0.51 5.74
N HIS A 259 18.86 -1.67 5.21
CA HIS A 259 19.71 -1.78 4.01
C HIS A 259 21.11 -1.13 4.17
N LEU A 260 21.64 -1.11 5.37
CA LEU A 260 23.01 -0.63 5.65
C LEU A 260 24.07 -1.48 4.96
N ASN A 261 23.80 -2.77 4.77
CA ASN A 261 24.66 -3.71 4.08
C ASN A 261 24.76 -3.50 2.55
N GLU A 262 23.80 -2.74 1.98
CA GLU A 262 23.75 -2.48 0.54
C GLU A 262 24.51 -1.22 0.14
N VAL A 263 25.01 -0.45 1.11
CA VAL A 263 25.72 0.81 0.87
C VAL A 263 27.18 0.65 1.21
N LYS A 264 28.05 0.98 0.25
CA LYS A 264 29.49 1.10 0.45
C LYS A 264 29.90 2.57 0.37
N GLY A 265 30.90 2.96 1.16
CA GLY A 265 31.50 4.30 1.11
C GLY A 265 30.95 5.32 2.07
N GLY A 266 29.88 5.04 2.76
CA GLY A 266 29.35 5.91 3.80
C GLY A 266 27.89 6.29 3.62
N PHE A 267 27.24 6.48 4.73
CA PHE A 267 25.86 6.90 4.85
C PHE A 267 25.80 8.07 5.84
N CYS A 268 25.19 9.16 5.44
CA CYS A 268 25.04 10.34 6.30
C CYS A 268 23.56 10.65 6.50
N LEU A 269 23.10 10.53 7.74
CA LEU A 269 21.89 11.17 8.21
C LEU A 269 22.30 12.48 8.90
N LEU A 270 22.14 13.59 8.19
CA LEU A 270 22.43 14.91 8.78
C LEU A 270 21.14 15.41 9.42
N THR A 271 21.03 15.37 10.78
CA THR A 271 19.90 16.07 11.39
C THR A 271 19.85 16.10 12.89
N ASN A 272 18.90 16.90 13.34
CA ASN A 272 18.39 16.98 14.70
C ASN A 272 17.42 15.80 14.95
N PHE A 273 17.84 14.85 15.76
CA PHE A 273 17.08 13.62 16.07
C PHE A 273 16.15 13.77 17.28
N ASP A 274 15.98 14.97 17.82
CA ASP A 274 15.25 15.23 19.06
C ASP A 274 13.77 14.79 19.05
N MET A 275 13.22 14.53 17.86
CA MET A 275 11.83 14.05 17.72
C MET A 275 11.67 12.53 17.82
N PHE A 276 12.77 11.78 17.83
CA PHE A 276 12.68 10.32 17.92
C PHE A 276 13.14 9.83 19.30
N ASP A 277 12.35 8.96 19.91
CA ASP A 277 12.72 8.28 21.15
C ASP A 277 13.88 7.32 20.94
N ASN A 278 13.94 6.70 19.75
CA ASN A 278 14.98 5.76 19.39
C ASN A 278 15.26 5.77 17.88
N ILE A 279 16.50 5.44 17.51
CA ILE A 279 16.90 5.12 16.14
C ILE A 279 17.50 3.72 16.13
N PHE A 280 16.92 2.86 15.31
CA PHE A 280 17.36 1.48 15.17
C PHE A 280 18.04 1.27 13.82
N TYR A 281 19.15 0.55 13.86
CA TYR A 281 19.87 0.09 12.68
C TYR A 281 19.73 -1.42 12.58
N THR A 282 19.38 -1.93 11.42
CA THR A 282 19.11 -3.36 11.23
C THR A 282 20.34 -4.18 10.86
N ASP A 283 21.45 -3.53 10.50
CA ASP A 283 22.74 -4.20 10.28
C ASP A 283 23.81 -3.54 11.12
N THR A 284 24.48 -4.36 11.94
CA THR A 284 25.42 -3.89 12.97
C THR A 284 26.88 -3.92 12.53
N LYS A 285 27.20 -4.38 11.31
CA LYS A 285 28.60 -4.60 10.94
C LYS A 285 29.43 -3.34 10.80
N ASP A 286 28.80 -2.20 10.45
CA ASP A 286 29.52 -0.96 10.15
C ASP A 286 28.96 0.30 10.84
N CYS A 287 28.02 0.17 11.77
CA CYS A 287 27.41 1.32 12.46
C CYS A 287 28.35 2.06 13.42
N THR A 288 29.49 1.47 13.79
CA THR A 288 30.47 2.07 14.72
C THR A 288 31.23 3.27 14.14
N SER A 289 31.13 3.53 12.83
CA SER A 289 31.78 4.66 12.16
C SER A 289 30.83 5.85 11.92
N LEU A 290 29.58 5.78 12.39
CA LEU A 290 28.56 6.81 12.17
C LEU A 290 28.40 7.80 13.34
N PHE A 291 29.21 7.65 14.40
CA PHE A 291 29.24 8.54 15.56
C PHE A 291 30.59 9.19 15.76
#